data_da85b8bf5a13e8ce7b0c5951ad674e10
#
_entry.id   da85b8bf5a13e8ce7b0c5951ad674e10
#
_cell.length_a   1.000
_cell.length_b   1.000
_cell.length_c   1.000
_cell.angle_alpha   90.00
_cell.angle_beta   90.00
_cell.angle_gamma   90.00
#
_symmetry.space_group_name_H-M   'P 1'
#
loop_
_entity.id
_entity.type
_entity.pdbx_description
1 polymer ?
#
loop_
_entity_poly.entity_id
_entity_poly.type
_entity_poly.pdbx_seq_one_letter_code
_entity_poly.pdbx_strand_id
1 'polypeptide(L)'
;TSYPVGLLADRVHRGTLLALGFAVLVAADLVLALVGGIPGLALGVALWGLHMGMTQGLLAALVADVAPATQRGTAFGVFNLVGGVALLVASVLAGGLWDAFGSQATFFCGAAFAALALVGLALLRHRVALR
;
A
#
# COMPACT_ATOMS: atom_id res chain seq x y z
N THR A 1 -1.32 11.46 9.30
CA THR A 1 -0.31 11.39 8.23
C THR A 1 -0.86 11.74 6.84
N SER A 2 -2.15 11.52 6.58
CA SER A 2 -2.74 11.80 5.25
C SER A 2 -2.66 13.27 4.88
N TYR A 3 -2.87 14.19 5.81
CA TYR A 3 -2.84 15.62 5.53
C TYR A 3 -1.45 16.14 5.17
N PRO A 4 -0.37 15.83 5.94
CA PRO A 4 0.98 16.22 5.55
C PRO A 4 1.42 15.60 4.22
N VAL A 5 1.01 14.36 3.94
CA VAL A 5 1.32 13.69 2.66
C VAL A 5 0.61 14.38 1.50
N GLY A 6 -0.63 14.83 1.71
CA GLY A 6 -1.34 15.61 0.71
C GLY A 6 -0.61 16.90 0.32
N LEU A 7 -0.06 17.60 1.30
CA LEU A 7 0.74 18.79 1.05
C LEU A 7 2.05 18.45 0.31
N LEU A 8 2.68 17.34 0.66
CA LEU A 8 3.88 16.89 -0.01
C LEU A 8 3.60 16.45 -1.45
N ALA A 9 2.45 15.84 -1.71
CA ALA A 9 2.07 15.38 -3.04
C ALA A 9 1.98 16.52 -4.05
N ASP A 10 1.69 17.74 -3.61
CA ASP A 10 1.68 18.92 -4.45
C ASP A 10 3.08 19.37 -4.87
N ARG A 11 4.11 18.99 -4.13
CA ARG A 11 5.50 19.37 -4.35
C ARG A 11 6.38 18.29 -4.94
N VAL A 12 6.00 17.02 -4.71
CA VAL A 12 6.78 15.85 -5.11
C VAL A 12 5.93 14.99 -6.05
N HIS A 13 6.57 14.31 -6.97
CA HIS A 13 5.88 13.43 -7.91
C HIS A 13 5.11 12.34 -7.15
N ARG A 14 3.83 12.17 -7.47
CA ARG A 14 2.92 11.23 -6.78
C ARG A 14 3.42 9.79 -6.85
N GLY A 15 3.98 9.38 -8.00
CA GLY A 15 4.55 8.06 -8.16
C GLY A 15 5.71 7.79 -7.20
N THR A 16 6.54 8.79 -6.90
CA THR A 16 7.62 8.68 -5.91
C THR A 16 7.07 8.47 -4.52
N LEU A 17 6.04 9.23 -4.13
CA LEU A 17 5.40 9.07 -2.81
C LEU A 17 4.73 7.69 -2.68
N LEU A 18 4.11 7.20 -3.75
CA LEU A 18 3.49 5.88 -3.76
C LEU A 18 4.56 4.80 -3.61
N ALA A 19 5.70 4.93 -4.32
CA ALA A 19 6.82 4.00 -4.19
C ALA A 19 7.39 3.99 -2.77
N LEU A 20 7.53 5.17 -2.14
CA LEU A 20 7.96 5.27 -0.74
C LEU A 20 6.95 4.59 0.19
N GLY A 21 5.66 4.76 -0.07
CA GLY A 21 4.60 4.09 0.69
C GLY A 21 4.72 2.58 0.63
N PHE A 22 4.96 2.01 -0.55
CA PHE A 22 5.18 0.56 -0.70
C PHE A 22 6.47 0.11 -0.04
N ALA A 23 7.54 0.91 -0.11
CA ALA A 23 8.79 0.59 0.59
C ALA A 23 8.59 0.56 2.11
N VAL A 24 7.82 1.50 2.65
CA VAL A 24 7.46 1.50 4.07
C VAL A 24 6.63 0.26 4.43
N LEU A 25 5.73 -0.17 3.55
CA LEU A 25 4.95 -1.39 3.76
C LEU A 25 5.85 -2.63 3.81
N VAL A 26 6.81 -2.75 2.90
CA VAL A 26 7.80 -3.84 2.94
C VAL A 26 8.55 -3.82 4.27
N ALA A 27 9.02 -2.65 4.71
CA ALA A 27 9.71 -2.51 5.98
C ALA A 27 8.81 -2.91 7.16
N ALA A 28 7.53 -2.51 7.15
CA ALA A 28 6.57 -2.86 8.20
C ALA A 28 6.37 -4.37 8.29
N ASP A 29 6.16 -5.02 7.15
CA ASP A 29 5.95 -6.47 7.10
C ASP A 29 7.19 -7.24 7.55
N LEU A 30 8.39 -6.78 7.14
CA LEU A 30 9.64 -7.41 7.58
C LEU A 30 9.89 -7.23 9.08
N VAL A 31 9.60 -6.06 9.62
CA VAL A 31 9.72 -5.83 11.07
C VAL A 31 8.75 -6.74 11.83
N LEU A 32 7.51 -6.86 11.38
CA LEU A 32 6.51 -7.73 12.02
C LEU A 32 6.88 -9.21 11.91
N ALA A 33 7.58 -9.60 10.84
CA ALA A 33 8.01 -10.98 10.63
C ALA A 33 9.26 -11.32 11.45
N LEU A 34 10.23 -10.41 11.56
CA LEU A 34 11.57 -10.70 12.05
C LEU A 34 11.82 -10.20 13.48
N VAL A 35 11.23 -9.08 13.86
CA VAL A 35 11.47 -8.48 15.18
C VAL A 35 10.42 -9.00 16.15
N GLY A 36 10.88 -9.65 17.22
CA GLY A 36 9.99 -10.18 18.25
C GLY A 36 9.66 -9.15 19.32
N GLY A 37 8.68 -9.48 20.15
CA GLY A 37 8.32 -8.70 21.33
C GLY A 37 7.49 -7.45 21.05
N ILE A 38 7.17 -6.73 22.11
CA ILE A 38 6.36 -5.52 22.06
C ILE A 38 7.01 -4.38 21.26
N PRO A 39 8.35 -4.10 21.39
CA PRO A 39 8.96 -3.06 20.59
C PRO A 39 8.89 -3.32 19.08
N GLY A 40 9.07 -4.56 18.65
CA GLY A 40 8.94 -4.93 17.23
C GLY A 40 7.51 -4.75 16.73
N LEU A 41 6.54 -5.17 17.51
CA LEU A 41 5.12 -4.99 17.17
C LEU A 41 4.77 -3.51 17.07
N ALA A 42 5.20 -2.69 18.05
CA ALA A 42 4.93 -1.26 18.05
C ALA A 42 5.53 -0.56 16.82
N LEU A 43 6.78 -0.88 16.49
CA LEU A 43 7.44 -0.31 15.32
C LEU A 43 6.76 -0.75 14.01
N GLY A 44 6.44 -2.03 13.89
CA GLY A 44 5.76 -2.56 12.71
C GLY A 44 4.40 -1.92 12.48
N VAL A 45 3.60 -1.78 13.54
CA VAL A 45 2.29 -1.13 13.47
C VAL A 45 2.43 0.35 13.12
N ALA A 46 3.43 1.04 13.68
CA ALA A 46 3.69 2.45 13.37
C ALA A 46 4.07 2.62 11.89
N LEU A 47 4.94 1.78 11.37
CA LEU A 47 5.31 1.79 9.95
C LEU A 47 4.12 1.46 9.05
N TRP A 48 3.30 0.49 9.45
CA TRP A 48 2.09 0.14 8.70
C TRP A 48 1.10 1.30 8.66
N GLY A 49 0.89 1.98 9.78
CA GLY A 49 0.06 3.18 9.83
C GLY A 49 0.59 4.30 8.95
N LEU A 50 1.90 4.50 8.93
CA LEU A 50 2.55 5.47 8.05
C LEU A 50 2.30 5.12 6.58
N HIS A 51 2.47 3.85 6.19
CA HIS A 51 2.15 3.37 4.84
C HIS A 51 0.69 3.68 4.47
N MET A 52 -0.25 3.36 5.35
CA MET A 52 -1.67 3.64 5.12
C MET A 52 -1.92 5.14 4.89
N GLY A 53 -1.33 5.99 5.72
CA GLY A 53 -1.46 7.43 5.56
C GLY A 53 -0.89 7.94 4.25
N MET A 54 0.23 7.36 3.80
CA MET A 54 0.86 7.75 2.54
C MET A 54 0.09 7.28 1.31
N THR A 55 -0.46 6.08 1.34
CA THR A 55 -1.04 5.47 0.13
C THR A 55 -2.52 5.78 -0.07
N GLN A 56 -3.31 5.83 0.98
CA GLN A 56 -4.76 6.02 0.84
C GLN A 56 -5.12 7.37 0.23
N GLY A 57 -4.51 8.43 0.70
CA GLY A 57 -4.74 9.76 0.15
C GLY A 57 -4.26 9.89 -1.30
N LEU A 58 -3.11 9.30 -1.61
CA LEU A 58 -2.55 9.32 -2.97
C LEU A 58 -3.43 8.55 -3.95
N LEU A 59 -3.91 7.36 -3.58
CA LEU A 59 -4.78 6.56 -4.43
C LEU A 59 -6.10 7.28 -4.71
N ALA A 60 -6.70 7.89 -3.69
CA ALA A 60 -7.92 8.67 -3.86
C ALA A 60 -7.70 9.87 -4.79
N ALA A 61 -6.59 10.57 -4.65
CA ALA A 61 -6.24 11.69 -5.52
C ALA A 61 -6.04 11.25 -6.96
N LEU A 62 -5.40 10.11 -7.18
CA LEU A 62 -5.20 9.55 -8.53
C LEU A 62 -6.53 9.18 -9.18
N VAL A 63 -7.46 8.59 -8.44
CA VAL A 63 -8.81 8.29 -8.96
C VAL A 63 -9.52 9.58 -9.35
N ALA A 64 -9.46 10.61 -8.51
CA ALA A 64 -10.10 11.89 -8.78
C ALA A 64 -9.53 12.58 -10.02
N ASP A 65 -8.22 12.46 -10.25
CA ASP A 65 -7.56 13.08 -11.41
C ASP A 65 -7.92 12.39 -12.73
N VAL A 66 -8.09 11.08 -12.69
CA VAL A 66 -8.37 10.28 -13.91
C VAL A 66 -9.84 10.33 -14.29
N ALA A 67 -10.74 10.38 -13.31
CA ALA A 67 -12.18 10.34 -13.56
C ALA A 67 -12.72 11.71 -13.96
N PRO A 68 -13.62 11.78 -14.99
CA PRO A 68 -14.35 13.01 -15.29
C PRO A 68 -15.19 13.46 -14.09
N ALA A 69 -15.37 14.77 -13.93
CA ALA A 69 -16.10 15.34 -12.79
C ALA A 69 -17.51 14.78 -12.64
N THR A 70 -18.19 14.47 -13.76
CA THR A 70 -19.54 13.90 -13.78
C THR A 70 -19.60 12.43 -13.38
N GLN A 71 -18.44 11.73 -13.37
CA GLN A 71 -18.36 10.30 -13.11
C GLN A 71 -17.50 9.96 -11.90
N ARG A 72 -17.12 10.94 -11.09
CA ARG A 72 -16.28 10.72 -9.91
C ARG A 72 -16.90 9.77 -8.91
N GLY A 73 -18.21 9.93 -8.65
CA GLY A 73 -18.93 9.03 -7.75
C GLY A 73 -18.85 7.58 -8.19
N THR A 74 -19.09 7.33 -9.49
CA THR A 74 -19.00 5.99 -10.08
C THR A 74 -17.58 5.46 -10.01
N ALA A 75 -16.57 6.30 -10.31
CA ALA A 75 -15.15 5.91 -10.27
C ALA A 75 -14.73 5.51 -8.85
N PHE A 76 -15.10 6.29 -7.84
CA PHE A 76 -14.83 5.94 -6.44
C PHE A 76 -15.59 4.70 -5.99
N GLY A 77 -16.83 4.52 -6.47
CA GLY A 77 -17.62 3.32 -6.21
C GLY A 77 -16.92 2.07 -6.74
N VAL A 78 -16.46 2.10 -7.98
CA VAL A 78 -15.70 0.99 -8.60
C VAL A 78 -14.39 0.76 -7.87
N PHE A 79 -13.66 1.83 -7.57
CA PHE A 79 -12.39 1.75 -6.82
C PHE A 79 -12.60 1.07 -5.47
N ASN A 80 -13.62 1.49 -4.73
CA ASN A 80 -13.92 0.91 -3.41
C ASN A 80 -14.41 -0.53 -3.52
N LEU A 81 -15.17 -0.87 -4.55
CA LEU A 81 -15.63 -2.25 -4.79
C LEU A 81 -14.45 -3.17 -5.06
N VAL A 82 -13.57 -2.79 -5.98
CA VAL A 82 -12.37 -3.57 -6.31
C VAL A 82 -11.47 -3.69 -5.09
N GLY A 83 -11.26 -2.59 -4.35
CA GLY A 83 -10.48 -2.58 -3.12
C GLY A 83 -11.07 -3.48 -2.04
N GLY A 84 -12.39 -3.46 -1.89
CA GLY A 84 -13.09 -4.31 -0.92
C GLY A 84 -12.98 -5.79 -1.25
N VAL A 85 -13.15 -6.15 -2.52
CA VAL A 85 -12.98 -7.54 -2.98
C VAL A 85 -11.52 -7.98 -2.78
N ALA A 86 -10.57 -7.14 -3.16
CA ALA A 86 -9.15 -7.43 -2.97
C ALA A 86 -8.80 -7.63 -1.49
N LEU A 87 -9.35 -6.78 -0.63
CA LEU A 87 -9.14 -6.88 0.82
C LEU A 87 -9.74 -8.17 1.38
N LEU A 88 -10.92 -8.58 0.91
CA LEU A 88 -11.54 -9.84 1.31
C LEU A 88 -10.66 -11.02 0.92
N VAL A 89 -10.21 -11.07 -0.33
CA VAL A 89 -9.31 -12.13 -0.82
C VAL A 89 -8.01 -12.14 -0.01
N ALA A 90 -7.41 -10.97 0.21
CA ALA A 90 -6.19 -10.84 0.99
C ALA A 90 -6.38 -11.34 2.44
N SER A 91 -7.53 -11.03 3.05
CA SER A 91 -7.83 -11.45 4.41
C SER A 91 -7.98 -12.98 4.51
N VAL A 92 -8.62 -13.60 3.52
CA VAL A 92 -8.76 -15.07 3.47
C VAL A 92 -7.39 -15.72 3.30
N LEU A 93 -6.57 -15.20 2.39
CA LEU A 93 -5.21 -15.72 2.17
C LEU A 93 -4.33 -15.54 3.41
N ALA A 94 -4.38 -14.38 4.04
CA ALA A 94 -3.62 -14.08 5.24
C ALA A 94 -4.04 -14.99 6.40
N GLY A 95 -5.34 -15.19 6.59
CA GLY A 95 -5.87 -16.09 7.63
C GLY A 95 -5.41 -17.53 7.39
N GLY A 96 -5.48 -18.01 6.14
CA GLY A 96 -5.02 -19.35 5.77
C GLY A 96 -3.52 -19.54 6.01
N LEU A 97 -2.72 -18.55 5.64
CA LEU A 97 -1.27 -18.59 5.87
C LEU A 97 -0.94 -18.58 7.36
N TRP A 98 -1.64 -17.77 8.12
CA TRP A 98 -1.45 -17.69 9.57
C TRP A 98 -1.75 -19.03 10.23
N ASP A 99 -2.87 -19.65 9.87
CA ASP A 99 -3.28 -20.93 10.46
C ASP A 99 -2.36 -22.07 10.04
N ALA A 100 -1.89 -22.08 8.78
CA ALA A 100 -1.09 -23.17 8.23
C ALA A 100 0.38 -23.05 8.60
N PHE A 101 0.95 -21.83 8.57
CA PHE A 101 2.40 -21.62 8.66
C PHE A 101 2.81 -20.62 9.75
N GLY A 102 1.86 -19.97 10.41
CA GLY A 102 2.11 -19.00 11.47
C GLY A 102 2.25 -17.56 10.97
N SER A 103 2.42 -16.64 11.92
CA SER A 103 2.42 -15.20 11.65
C SER A 103 3.59 -14.74 10.78
N GLN A 104 4.78 -15.33 10.97
CA GLN A 104 5.96 -14.94 10.19
C GLN A 104 5.74 -15.17 8.70
N ALA A 105 5.17 -16.32 8.33
CA ALA A 105 4.89 -16.63 6.92
C ALA A 105 3.91 -15.63 6.31
N THR A 106 2.90 -15.22 7.07
CA THR A 106 1.91 -14.23 6.65
C THR A 106 2.58 -12.88 6.35
N PHE A 107 3.43 -12.40 7.26
CA PHE A 107 4.12 -11.12 7.07
C PHE A 107 5.18 -11.18 5.96
N PHE A 108 5.90 -12.29 5.82
CA PHE A 108 6.82 -12.47 4.70
C PHE A 108 6.09 -12.49 3.36
N CYS A 109 4.93 -13.12 3.30
CA CYS A 109 4.09 -13.11 2.10
C CYS A 109 3.62 -11.69 1.77
N GLY A 110 3.20 -10.92 2.79
CA GLY A 110 2.83 -9.52 2.64
C GLY A 110 3.99 -8.67 2.11
N ALA A 111 5.19 -8.87 2.66
CA ALA A 111 6.40 -8.19 2.20
C ALA A 111 6.72 -8.54 0.75
N ALA A 112 6.57 -9.80 0.35
CA ALA A 112 6.79 -10.24 -1.03
C ALA A 112 5.81 -9.58 -1.99
N PHE A 113 4.51 -9.55 -1.66
CA PHE A 113 3.50 -8.88 -2.48
C PHE A 113 3.77 -7.37 -2.59
N ALA A 114 4.13 -6.72 -1.49
CA ALA A 114 4.45 -5.30 -1.49
C ALA A 114 5.70 -5.01 -2.33
N ALA A 115 6.72 -5.87 -2.25
CA ALA A 115 7.92 -5.76 -3.06
C ALA A 115 7.61 -5.93 -4.55
N LEU A 116 6.74 -6.90 -4.91
CA LEU A 116 6.30 -7.07 -6.29
C LEU A 116 5.53 -5.85 -6.79
N ALA A 117 4.68 -5.26 -5.96
CA ALA A 117 3.97 -4.03 -6.31
C ALA A 117 4.94 -2.87 -6.55
N LEU A 118 5.97 -2.75 -5.70
CA LEU A 118 6.99 -1.73 -5.82
C LEU A 118 7.80 -1.90 -7.10
N VAL A 119 8.22 -3.12 -7.42
CA VAL A 119 8.93 -3.44 -8.66
C VAL A 119 8.06 -3.14 -9.88
N GLY A 120 6.79 -3.54 -9.85
CA GLY A 120 5.86 -3.26 -10.93
C GLY A 120 5.67 -1.77 -11.16
N LEU A 121 5.56 -0.98 -10.09
CA LEU A 121 5.46 0.47 -10.17
C LEU A 121 6.73 1.09 -10.75
N ALA A 122 7.90 0.63 -10.32
CA ALA A 122 9.18 1.13 -10.82
C ALA A 122 9.36 0.83 -12.30
N LEU A 123 9.00 -0.37 -12.75
CA LEU A 123 9.06 -0.75 -14.16
C LEU A 123 8.09 0.09 -15.01
N LEU A 124 6.88 0.30 -14.51
CA LEU A 124 5.88 1.12 -15.19
C LEU A 124 6.35 2.57 -15.34
N ARG A 125 6.93 3.14 -14.27
CA ARG A 125 7.48 4.49 -14.30
C ARG A 125 8.62 4.62 -15.29
N HIS A 126 9.49 3.61 -15.36
CA HIS A 126 10.60 3.59 -16.30
C HIS A 126 10.09 3.59 -17.75
N ARG A 127 9.09 2.77 -18.05
CA ARG A 127 8.47 2.73 -19.37
C ARG A 127 7.81 4.06 -19.75
N VAL A 128 7.10 4.69 -18.82
CA VAL A 128 6.45 5.98 -19.04
C VAL A 128 7.49 7.07 -19.27
N ALA A 129 8.61 7.05 -18.54
CA ALA A 129 9.68 8.03 -18.69
C ALA A 129 10.38 7.92 -20.06
N LEU A 130 10.37 6.73 -20.68
CA LEU A 130 10.98 6.49 -22.01
C LEU A 130 10.06 6.88 -23.18
N ARG A 131 8.80 7.16 -22.92
CA ARG A 131 7.84 7.63 -23.95
C ARG A 131 7.80 9.15 -23.98
#